data_beae1d7b4f853a89ae2283be2c144d11
#
_entry.id   beae1d7b4f853a89ae2283be2c144d11
#
_cell.length_a   1.000
_cell.length_b   1.000
_cell.length_c   1.000
_cell.angle_alpha   90.00
_cell.angle_beta   90.00
_cell.angle_gamma   90.00
#
_symmetry.space_group_name_H-M   'P 1'
#
loop_
_entity.id
_entity.type
_entity.pdbx_description
1 polymer ?
#
loop_
_entity_poly.entity_id
_entity_poly.type
_entity_poly.pdbx_seq_one_letter_code
_entity_poly.pdbx_strand_id
1 'polypeptide(L)'
;MAHTLFATRKALPPKGAVLARGGPALRTLSLLGLLLVAATSAQSQSVTLTGMVGSKALLIVDGSEPKIVAAGESYKGVKIVSTAGDTAVIEISGKRYNTRIGDSPASVGGGGGGSGSGSKIVMSMGSGGHFMAQGSINGKATQFMVDTGATAVSLGAAQAKQMGLDYTAGKPVRMNTANGQTMGYLMTLNSVRVGDVEVFNVEAIVAQQSMPFVLLGNSFLTRFSMRRDSDQMVLERRY
;
A
#
# COMPACT_ATOMS: atom_id res chain seq x y z
N MET A 1 22.14 -33.80 61.43
CA MET A 1 22.21 -35.30 61.43
C MET A 1 22.43 -35.68 60.00
N ALA A 2 23.65 -36.07 59.79
CA ALA A 2 24.20 -37.34 59.34
C ALA A 2 24.10 -37.47 57.84
N HIS A 3 25.24 -37.29 57.16
CA HIS A 3 26.19 -38.26 56.60
C HIS A 3 25.58 -39.21 55.60
N THR A 4 26.11 -39.34 54.36
CA THR A 4 27.26 -40.13 54.06
C THR A 4 27.69 -39.98 52.59
N LEU A 5 28.96 -39.71 52.41
CA LEU A 5 29.92 -39.99 51.36
C LEU A 5 29.83 -41.40 50.77
N PHE A 6 30.24 -41.62 49.52
CA PHE A 6 31.19 -42.66 49.03
C PHE A 6 31.30 -42.45 47.50
N ALA A 7 32.37 -41.98 46.96
CA ALA A 7 33.75 -42.48 46.74
C ALA A 7 33.85 -43.44 45.54
N THR A 8 34.51 -42.91 44.51
CA THR A 8 35.54 -43.51 43.64
C THR A 8 35.41 -44.93 43.08
N ARG A 9 35.56 -45.08 41.80
CA ARG A 9 36.60 -45.93 41.22
C ARG A 9 36.93 -45.58 39.74
N LYS A 10 38.24 -45.45 39.55
CA LYS A 10 39.03 -45.23 38.33
C LYS A 10 39.41 -46.63 37.81
N ALA A 11 39.36 -46.87 36.52
CA ALA A 11 40.04 -47.96 35.84
C ALA A 11 40.50 -47.57 34.48
N LEU A 12 41.80 -47.72 34.24
CA LEU A 12 42.55 -47.54 33.00
C LEU A 12 42.60 -48.88 32.21
N PRO A 13 43.22 -48.88 30.99
CA PRO A 13 42.83 -49.65 29.81
C PRO A 13 43.62 -50.94 29.62
N PRO A 14 43.45 -51.65 28.49
CA PRO A 14 44.57 -52.33 27.88
C PRO A 14 44.87 -51.96 26.46
N LYS A 15 46.17 -51.92 26.18
CA LYS A 15 46.85 -51.81 24.92
C LYS A 15 46.67 -53.10 24.08
N GLY A 16 46.60 -52.95 22.78
CA GLY A 16 46.75 -54.06 21.84
C GLY A 16 46.87 -53.54 20.41
N ALA A 17 48.09 -53.48 19.94
CA ALA A 17 48.42 -53.09 18.56
C ALA A 17 48.26 -54.30 17.61
N VAL A 18 47.76 -54.09 16.40
CA VAL A 18 48.17 -54.84 15.20
C VAL A 18 48.08 -53.95 13.97
N LEU A 19 49.22 -53.86 13.29
CA LEU A 19 49.37 -53.27 11.95
C LEU A 19 48.68 -54.16 10.89
N ALA A 20 48.03 -53.53 9.90
CA ALA A 20 47.87 -54.10 8.57
C ALA A 20 47.76 -52.97 7.51
N ARG A 21 48.55 -53.16 6.51
CA ARG A 21 48.90 -52.39 5.32
C ARG A 21 47.75 -52.12 4.36
N GLY A 22 47.75 -50.92 3.74
CA GLY A 22 47.77 -50.77 2.29
C GLY A 22 46.42 -50.67 1.54
N GLY A 23 46.16 -49.50 0.97
CA GLY A 23 45.24 -49.29 -0.12
C GLY A 23 44.95 -47.78 -0.37
N PRO A 24 45.05 -47.28 -1.62
CA PRO A 24 44.97 -45.84 -1.86
C PRO A 24 43.54 -45.34 -1.73
N ALA A 25 43.37 -44.39 -0.80
CA ALA A 25 42.11 -43.71 -0.61
C ALA A 25 41.80 -42.73 -1.76
N LEU A 26 40.75 -43.04 -2.44
CA LEU A 26 40.11 -42.19 -3.44
C LEU A 26 39.59 -40.94 -2.71
N ARG A 27 40.21 -39.79 -2.96
CA ARG A 27 39.78 -38.49 -2.45
C ARG A 27 38.55 -38.06 -3.24
N THR A 28 37.36 -38.31 -2.72
CA THR A 28 36.14 -37.67 -3.17
C THR A 28 36.13 -36.22 -2.66
N LEU A 29 36.46 -35.33 -3.59
CA LEU A 29 36.34 -33.89 -3.39
C LEU A 29 34.85 -33.51 -3.44
N SER A 30 34.22 -33.40 -2.27
CA SER A 30 32.86 -32.88 -2.17
C SER A 30 32.89 -31.38 -2.47
N LEU A 31 32.57 -31.05 -3.73
CA LEU A 31 32.28 -29.67 -4.15
C LEU A 31 30.92 -29.25 -3.51
N LEU A 32 30.99 -28.64 -2.36
CA LEU A 32 29.83 -27.96 -1.76
C LEU A 32 29.59 -26.66 -2.54
N GLY A 33 28.79 -26.78 -3.60
CA GLY A 33 28.36 -25.62 -4.39
C GLY A 33 27.51 -24.69 -3.52
N LEU A 34 28.11 -23.60 -3.08
CA LEU A 34 27.40 -22.48 -2.45
C LEU A 34 26.52 -21.80 -3.50
N LEU A 35 25.25 -22.19 -3.56
CA LEU A 35 24.25 -21.49 -4.35
C LEU A 35 24.05 -20.10 -3.72
N LEU A 36 24.71 -19.10 -4.28
CA LEU A 36 24.48 -17.70 -3.97
C LEU A 36 23.13 -17.32 -4.61
N VAL A 37 22.05 -17.45 -3.84
CA VAL A 37 20.75 -16.91 -4.23
C VAL A 37 20.89 -15.40 -4.16
N ALA A 38 21.17 -14.75 -5.29
CA ALA A 38 21.07 -13.31 -5.43
C ALA A 38 19.60 -12.94 -5.20
N ALA A 39 19.31 -12.44 -4.00
CA ALA A 39 18.04 -11.79 -3.70
C ALA A 39 17.96 -10.53 -4.58
N THR A 40 17.29 -10.61 -5.72
CA THR A 40 16.93 -9.46 -6.53
C THR A 40 15.92 -8.66 -5.70
N SER A 41 16.36 -7.57 -5.12
CA SER A 41 15.48 -6.58 -4.50
C SER A 41 14.53 -6.08 -5.58
N ALA A 42 13.26 -6.44 -5.49
CA ALA A 42 12.22 -5.87 -6.32
C ALA A 42 12.11 -4.38 -5.95
N GLN A 43 12.80 -3.51 -6.69
CA GLN A 43 12.63 -2.07 -6.56
C GLN A 43 11.25 -1.71 -7.10
N SER A 44 10.44 -1.08 -6.28
CA SER A 44 9.17 -0.52 -6.73
C SER A 44 9.46 0.67 -7.63
N GLN A 45 9.08 0.57 -8.89
CA GLN A 45 9.19 1.66 -9.85
C GLN A 45 7.94 2.52 -9.81
N SER A 46 8.11 3.84 -9.74
CA SER A 46 7.03 4.84 -9.67
C SER A 46 7.01 5.69 -10.94
N VAL A 47 5.86 5.78 -11.60
CA VAL A 47 5.70 6.53 -12.85
C VAL A 47 4.51 7.48 -12.78
N THR A 48 4.74 8.76 -13.03
CA THR A 48 3.70 9.81 -13.04
C THR A 48 3.60 10.44 -14.43
N LEU A 49 2.37 10.55 -14.95
CA LEU A 49 2.07 11.35 -16.14
C LEU A 49 1.76 12.79 -15.69
N THR A 50 2.67 13.72 -15.98
CA THR A 50 2.54 15.11 -15.54
C THR A 50 1.97 16.04 -16.59
N GLY A 51 1.97 15.62 -17.85
CA GLY A 51 1.45 16.43 -18.94
C GLY A 51 1.50 15.72 -20.29
N MET A 52 0.95 16.40 -21.30
CA MET A 52 1.06 16.00 -22.70
C MET A 52 1.66 17.15 -23.50
N VAL A 53 2.54 16.83 -24.44
CA VAL A 53 3.13 17.78 -25.41
C VAL A 53 2.78 17.27 -26.80
N GLY A 54 1.65 17.76 -27.36
CA GLY A 54 1.03 17.17 -28.54
C GLY A 54 0.58 15.74 -28.25
N SER A 55 1.07 14.77 -29.02
CA SER A 55 0.82 13.34 -28.84
C SER A 55 1.87 12.63 -27.96
N LYS A 56 2.76 13.36 -27.31
CA LYS A 56 3.82 12.78 -26.47
C LYS A 56 3.51 12.97 -25.00
N ALA A 57 3.79 11.94 -24.20
CA ALA A 57 3.60 11.96 -22.74
C ALA A 57 4.78 12.61 -22.04
N LEU A 58 4.53 13.48 -21.06
CA LEU A 58 5.53 14.01 -20.15
C LEU A 58 5.53 13.16 -18.88
N LEU A 59 6.56 12.34 -18.69
CA LEU A 59 6.67 11.39 -17.58
C LEU A 59 7.72 11.78 -16.56
N ILE A 60 7.43 11.53 -15.30
CA ILE A 60 8.40 11.45 -14.20
C ILE A 60 8.51 9.98 -13.79
N VAL A 61 9.71 9.42 -13.81
CA VAL A 61 9.99 8.05 -13.38
C VAL A 61 10.89 8.10 -12.15
N ASP A 62 10.47 7.50 -11.04
CA ASP A 62 11.22 7.44 -9.77
C ASP A 62 11.69 8.82 -9.27
N GLY A 63 10.83 9.84 -9.41
CA GLY A 63 11.14 11.20 -8.99
C GLY A 63 12.21 11.90 -9.83
N SER A 64 12.58 11.35 -11.01
CA SER A 64 13.52 11.99 -11.93
C SER A 64 12.95 13.23 -12.59
N GLU A 65 13.80 13.99 -13.30
CA GLU A 65 13.34 15.12 -14.12
C GLU A 65 12.29 14.66 -15.16
N PRO A 66 11.29 15.51 -15.45
CA PRO A 66 10.26 15.22 -16.45
C PRO A 66 10.88 14.95 -17.82
N LYS A 67 10.47 13.87 -18.48
CA LYS A 67 10.91 13.48 -19.82
C LYS A 67 9.73 13.36 -20.78
N ILE A 68 9.84 13.95 -21.96
CA ILE A 68 8.89 13.78 -23.06
C ILE A 68 9.20 12.45 -23.76
N VAL A 69 8.19 11.57 -23.85
CA VAL A 69 8.28 10.21 -24.43
C VAL A 69 7.13 10.01 -25.39
N ALA A 70 7.41 9.58 -26.63
CA ALA A 70 6.40 9.31 -27.63
C ALA A 70 5.83 7.88 -27.49
N ALA A 71 4.66 7.65 -28.09
CA ALA A 71 4.11 6.30 -28.22
C ALA A 71 5.10 5.39 -28.96
N GLY A 72 5.34 4.19 -28.43
CA GLY A 72 6.34 3.24 -28.91
C GLY A 72 7.72 3.40 -28.27
N GLU A 73 8.05 4.55 -27.68
CA GLU A 73 9.34 4.79 -27.02
C GLU A 73 9.34 4.31 -25.55
N SER A 74 10.55 4.11 -25.01
CA SER A 74 10.78 3.70 -23.63
C SER A 74 11.72 4.66 -22.93
N TYR A 75 11.44 4.93 -21.65
CA TYR A 75 12.28 5.71 -20.76
C TYR A 75 12.38 5.02 -19.38
N LYS A 76 13.58 4.74 -18.91
CA LYS A 76 13.86 4.08 -17.62
C LYS A 76 12.99 2.83 -17.39
N GLY A 77 12.87 1.95 -18.39
CA GLY A 77 12.07 0.71 -18.27
C GLY A 77 10.57 0.87 -18.42
N VAL A 78 10.08 2.09 -18.64
CA VAL A 78 8.66 2.42 -18.91
C VAL A 78 8.48 2.64 -20.39
N LYS A 79 7.59 1.86 -21.04
CA LYS A 79 7.24 2.01 -22.45
C LYS A 79 5.89 2.71 -22.57
N ILE A 80 5.79 3.73 -23.43
CA ILE A 80 4.51 4.31 -23.81
C ILE A 80 3.90 3.43 -24.91
N VAL A 81 2.76 2.82 -24.64
CA VAL A 81 2.04 1.99 -25.61
C VAL A 81 1.19 2.86 -26.54
N SER A 82 0.45 3.78 -25.95
CA SER A 82 -0.41 4.74 -26.69
C SER A 82 -0.68 5.96 -25.83
N THR A 83 -1.11 7.05 -26.49
CA THR A 83 -1.54 8.30 -25.88
C THR A 83 -2.87 8.72 -26.49
N ALA A 84 -3.78 9.28 -25.68
CA ALA A 84 -5.09 9.79 -26.12
C ALA A 84 -5.54 10.92 -25.19
N GLY A 85 -5.58 12.15 -25.72
CA GLY A 85 -5.98 13.32 -24.94
C GLY A 85 -5.07 13.53 -23.72
N ASP A 86 -5.63 13.43 -22.53
CA ASP A 86 -4.97 13.56 -21.23
C ASP A 86 -4.51 12.22 -20.63
N THR A 87 -4.62 11.13 -21.40
CA THR A 87 -4.30 9.76 -20.93
C THR A 87 -3.17 9.13 -21.73
N ALA A 88 -2.41 8.25 -21.09
CA ALA A 88 -1.42 7.40 -21.71
C ALA A 88 -1.54 5.96 -21.20
N VAL A 89 -1.36 4.99 -22.09
CA VAL A 89 -1.15 3.60 -21.72
C VAL A 89 0.35 3.37 -21.63
N ILE A 90 0.82 3.04 -20.44
CA ILE A 90 2.22 2.72 -20.18
C ILE A 90 2.38 1.22 -19.92
N GLU A 91 3.54 0.67 -20.25
CA GLU A 91 3.89 -0.71 -19.95
C GLU A 91 5.16 -0.72 -19.09
N ILE A 92 5.09 -1.40 -17.93
CA ILE A 92 6.19 -1.55 -16.98
C ILE A 92 6.29 -3.03 -16.64
N SER A 93 7.46 -3.63 -16.85
CA SER A 93 7.70 -5.06 -16.59
C SER A 93 6.65 -5.99 -17.24
N GLY A 94 6.22 -5.65 -18.48
CA GLY A 94 5.25 -6.43 -19.25
C GLY A 94 3.77 -6.24 -18.83
N LYS A 95 3.49 -5.41 -17.81
CA LYS A 95 2.12 -5.06 -17.40
C LYS A 95 1.73 -3.68 -17.90
N ARG A 96 0.49 -3.55 -18.37
CA ARG A 96 -0.03 -2.28 -18.90
C ARG A 96 -0.84 -1.55 -17.83
N TYR A 97 -0.65 -0.22 -17.79
CA TYR A 97 -1.33 0.70 -16.89
C TYR A 97 -1.91 1.86 -17.69
N ASN A 98 -3.16 2.22 -17.41
CA ASN A 98 -3.74 3.45 -17.93
C ASN A 98 -3.43 4.56 -16.92
N THR A 99 -2.78 5.62 -17.36
CA THR A 99 -2.46 6.79 -16.54
C THR A 99 -3.06 8.03 -17.16
N ARG A 100 -3.51 8.94 -16.30
CA ARG A 100 -4.05 10.24 -16.71
C ARG A 100 -3.21 11.35 -16.07
N ILE A 101 -3.18 12.53 -16.68
CA ILE A 101 -2.58 13.73 -16.09
C ILE A 101 -3.24 14.00 -14.73
N GLY A 102 -2.42 14.07 -13.67
CA GLY A 102 -2.89 14.26 -12.30
C GLY A 102 -3.27 12.98 -11.56
N ASP A 103 -3.17 11.81 -12.18
CA ASP A 103 -3.26 10.54 -11.47
C ASP A 103 -2.03 10.33 -10.58
N SER A 104 -2.19 9.47 -9.56
CA SER A 104 -1.05 8.99 -8.78
C SER A 104 -0.05 8.24 -9.63
N PRO A 105 1.21 8.23 -9.17
CA PRO A 105 2.23 7.41 -9.78
C PRO A 105 1.81 5.95 -9.89
N ALA A 106 1.88 5.40 -11.11
CA ALA A 106 1.78 3.96 -11.32
C ALA A 106 3.02 3.31 -10.70
N SER A 107 2.85 2.42 -9.71
CA SER A 107 3.95 1.72 -9.02
C SER A 107 3.96 0.23 -9.33
N VAL A 108 5.14 -0.30 -9.66
CA VAL A 108 5.36 -1.74 -9.89
C VAL A 108 6.45 -2.26 -8.94
N GLY A 109 6.15 -3.30 -8.19
CA GLY A 109 7.13 -4.03 -7.38
C GLY A 109 6.94 -3.99 -5.86
N GLY A 110 5.97 -3.22 -5.32
CA GLY A 110 5.60 -3.31 -3.91
C GLY A 110 4.38 -4.24 -3.75
N GLY A 111 4.48 -5.27 -2.92
CA GLY A 111 3.36 -6.16 -2.63
C GLY A 111 2.15 -5.38 -2.11
N GLY A 112 1.02 -5.44 -2.81
CA GLY A 112 -0.27 -4.98 -2.32
C GLY A 112 -0.75 -3.59 -2.75
N GLY A 113 -0.25 -3.02 -3.85
CA GLY A 113 -0.76 -1.77 -4.40
C GLY A 113 -1.09 -1.93 -5.89
N GLY A 114 -2.19 -2.60 -6.24
CA GLY A 114 -2.78 -2.43 -7.57
C GLY A 114 -3.06 -0.93 -7.74
N SER A 115 -2.58 -0.33 -8.85
CA SER A 115 -3.02 1.00 -9.25
C SER A 115 -4.54 1.03 -9.16
N GLY A 116 -5.09 1.96 -8.38
CA GLY A 116 -6.52 2.09 -8.18
C GLY A 116 -7.24 2.52 -9.46
N SER A 117 -7.12 1.73 -10.51
CA SER A 117 -7.85 1.91 -11.77
C SER A 117 -9.30 1.44 -11.66
N GLY A 118 -9.71 1.00 -10.51
CA GLY A 118 -11.08 0.61 -10.23
C GLY A 118 -12.03 1.80 -10.45
N SER A 119 -13.09 1.56 -11.19
CA SER A 119 -14.16 2.55 -11.39
C SER A 119 -15.35 2.29 -10.47
N LYS A 120 -15.34 1.15 -9.73
CA LYS A 120 -16.51 0.68 -8.99
C LYS A 120 -16.10 0.15 -7.63
N ILE A 121 -16.84 0.58 -6.60
CA ILE A 121 -16.74 0.07 -5.24
C ILE A 121 -18.07 -0.61 -4.92
N VAL A 122 -18.03 -1.83 -4.40
CA VAL A 122 -19.20 -2.55 -3.89
C VAL A 122 -18.98 -2.80 -2.41
N MET A 123 -19.94 -2.40 -1.61
CA MET A 123 -19.93 -2.56 -0.16
C MET A 123 -21.18 -3.32 0.28
N SER A 124 -21.02 -4.24 1.21
CA SER A 124 -22.13 -4.90 1.86
C SER A 124 -22.50 -4.19 3.16
N MET A 125 -23.77 -4.22 3.49
CA MET A 125 -24.27 -3.71 4.76
C MET A 125 -23.73 -4.57 5.91
N GLY A 126 -23.14 -3.90 6.89
CA GLY A 126 -22.71 -4.50 8.14
C GLY A 126 -23.81 -4.55 9.20
N SER A 127 -23.48 -5.10 10.36
CA SER A 127 -24.36 -5.04 11.53
C SER A 127 -24.68 -3.58 11.89
N GLY A 128 -25.96 -3.26 12.11
CA GLY A 128 -26.40 -1.89 12.39
C GLY A 128 -26.81 -1.07 11.16
N GLY A 129 -26.87 -1.66 9.96
CA GLY A 129 -27.39 -1.01 8.77
C GLY A 129 -26.44 -0.03 8.09
N HIS A 130 -25.15 -0.01 8.50
CA HIS A 130 -24.11 0.84 7.94
C HIS A 130 -23.29 0.10 6.88
N PHE A 131 -22.91 0.80 5.83
CA PHE A 131 -21.97 0.30 4.82
C PHE A 131 -20.54 0.54 5.26
N MET A 132 -19.79 -0.54 5.41
CA MET A 132 -18.41 -0.53 5.87
C MET A 132 -17.49 -0.96 4.74
N ALA A 133 -16.31 -0.36 4.67
CA ALA A 133 -15.28 -0.74 3.70
C ALA A 133 -13.89 -0.71 4.31
N GLN A 134 -13.05 -1.64 3.91
CA GLN A 134 -11.61 -1.59 4.18
C GLN A 134 -10.93 -0.75 3.10
N GLY A 135 -9.92 -0.01 3.51
CA GLY A 135 -9.13 0.80 2.59
C GLY A 135 -7.93 1.44 3.25
N SER A 136 -7.47 2.56 2.70
CA SER A 136 -6.33 3.28 3.25
C SER A 136 -6.43 4.80 3.04
N ILE A 137 -5.77 5.54 3.90
CA ILE A 137 -5.49 6.97 3.77
C ILE A 137 -3.98 7.15 3.66
N ASN A 138 -3.51 7.79 2.59
CA ASN A 138 -2.08 7.97 2.32
C ASN A 138 -1.27 6.66 2.47
N GLY A 139 -1.85 5.52 2.02
CA GLY A 139 -1.27 4.18 2.12
C GLY A 139 -1.38 3.51 3.49
N LYS A 140 -1.91 4.18 4.54
CA LYS A 140 -2.12 3.59 5.86
C LYS A 140 -3.51 2.97 5.95
N ALA A 141 -3.56 1.66 6.25
CA ALA A 141 -4.82 0.90 6.32
C ALA A 141 -5.78 1.46 7.37
N THR A 142 -7.07 1.51 7.01
CA THR A 142 -8.15 1.93 7.91
C THR A 142 -9.47 1.31 7.50
N GLN A 143 -10.47 1.44 8.37
CA GLN A 143 -11.85 1.06 8.10
C GLN A 143 -12.71 2.30 7.93
N PHE A 144 -13.47 2.34 6.86
CA PHE A 144 -14.41 3.40 6.54
C PHE A 144 -15.83 2.99 6.84
N MET A 145 -16.63 3.94 7.28
CA MET A 145 -18.09 3.87 7.33
C MET A 145 -18.66 4.96 6.40
N VAL A 146 -19.54 4.57 5.49
CA VAL A 146 -20.20 5.54 4.60
C VAL A 146 -21.14 6.42 5.41
N ASP A 147 -20.93 7.73 5.30
CA ASP A 147 -21.77 8.73 5.94
C ASP A 147 -22.12 9.86 4.96
N THR A 148 -23.31 9.77 4.38
CA THR A 148 -23.84 10.79 3.44
C THR A 148 -24.19 12.12 4.12
N GLY A 149 -24.27 12.14 5.46
CA GLY A 149 -24.48 13.35 6.26
C GLY A 149 -23.18 14.12 6.53
N ALA A 150 -22.02 13.48 6.39
CA ALA A 150 -20.74 14.14 6.58
C ALA A 150 -20.34 14.92 5.32
N THR A 151 -19.98 16.19 5.48
CA THR A 151 -19.52 17.05 4.36
C THR A 151 -18.17 16.58 3.81
N ALA A 152 -17.26 16.18 4.68
CA ALA A 152 -15.92 15.73 4.32
C ALA A 152 -15.62 14.37 4.94
N VAL A 153 -14.57 13.71 4.44
CA VAL A 153 -14.00 12.57 5.15
C VAL A 153 -13.65 12.99 6.57
N SER A 154 -14.10 12.24 7.57
CA SER A 154 -13.90 12.63 8.97
C SER A 154 -13.25 11.51 9.77
N LEU A 155 -12.22 11.85 10.57
CA LEU A 155 -11.48 10.92 11.40
C LEU A 155 -11.10 11.54 12.74
N GLY A 156 -10.87 10.72 13.74
CA GLY A 156 -10.48 11.18 15.05
C GLY A 156 -8.98 11.53 15.13
N ALA A 157 -8.60 12.40 16.06
CA ALA A 157 -7.20 12.80 16.28
C ALA A 157 -6.26 11.62 16.56
N ALA A 158 -6.73 10.58 17.25
CA ALA A 158 -5.95 9.37 17.51
C ALA A 158 -5.61 8.63 16.22
N GLN A 159 -6.60 8.45 15.32
CA GLN A 159 -6.41 7.83 14.02
C GLN A 159 -5.46 8.65 13.14
N ALA A 160 -5.64 9.99 13.12
CA ALA A 160 -4.76 10.88 12.35
C ALA A 160 -3.29 10.76 12.80
N LYS A 161 -3.03 10.70 14.12
CA LYS A 161 -1.69 10.48 14.68
C LYS A 161 -1.11 9.12 14.27
N GLN A 162 -1.89 8.04 14.35
CA GLN A 162 -1.46 6.70 13.93
C GLN A 162 -1.09 6.64 12.44
N MET A 163 -1.76 7.45 11.62
CA MET A 163 -1.48 7.57 10.19
C MET A 163 -0.32 8.52 9.86
N GLY A 164 0.23 9.22 10.87
CA GLY A 164 1.29 10.21 10.68
C GLY A 164 0.83 11.49 10.00
N LEU A 165 -0.46 11.85 10.15
CA LEU A 165 -1.02 13.08 9.58
C LEU A 165 -0.73 14.26 10.51
N ASP A 166 -0.09 15.30 9.99
CA ASP A 166 0.08 16.58 10.67
C ASP A 166 -1.20 17.42 10.50
N TYR A 167 -2.25 17.03 11.19
CA TYR A 167 -3.55 17.69 11.08
C TYR A 167 -3.60 19.05 11.78
N THR A 168 -2.69 19.30 12.73
CA THR A 168 -2.65 20.57 13.49
C THR A 168 -2.18 21.74 12.63
N ALA A 169 -1.47 21.46 11.54
CA ALA A 169 -1.15 22.45 10.50
C ALA A 169 -2.36 22.83 9.63
N GLY A 170 -3.47 22.06 9.72
CA GLY A 170 -4.71 22.32 8.99
C GLY A 170 -5.48 23.54 9.53
N LYS A 171 -6.51 23.96 8.78
CA LYS A 171 -7.35 25.11 9.15
C LYS A 171 -8.33 24.69 10.26
N PRO A 172 -8.36 25.38 11.43
CA PRO A 172 -9.38 25.14 12.46
C PRO A 172 -10.79 25.41 11.92
N VAL A 173 -11.70 24.47 12.15
CA VAL A 173 -13.10 24.57 11.72
C VAL A 173 -14.05 24.12 12.83
N ARG A 174 -15.25 24.71 12.88
CA ARG A 174 -16.33 24.23 13.73
C ARG A 174 -17.11 23.14 12.99
N MET A 175 -17.42 22.06 13.69
CA MET A 175 -18.22 20.95 13.21
C MET A 175 -19.51 20.87 14.00
N ASN A 176 -20.61 20.64 13.29
CA ASN A 176 -21.87 20.23 13.90
C ASN A 176 -21.93 18.70 13.85
N THR A 177 -22.04 18.07 14.98
CA THR A 177 -22.17 16.62 15.11
C THR A 177 -23.46 16.25 15.83
N ALA A 178 -23.84 14.98 15.78
CA ALA A 178 -25.01 14.50 16.55
C ALA A 178 -24.89 14.78 18.07
N ASN A 179 -23.66 14.90 18.59
CA ASN A 179 -23.38 15.18 19.99
C ASN A 179 -23.17 16.69 20.28
N GLY A 180 -23.53 17.56 19.33
CA GLY A 180 -23.34 19.01 19.44
C GLY A 180 -22.17 19.56 18.63
N GLN A 181 -21.78 20.79 18.95
CA GLN A 181 -20.69 21.46 18.26
C GLN A 181 -19.33 21.03 18.82
N THR A 182 -18.38 20.80 17.93
CA THR A 182 -16.98 20.51 18.30
C THR A 182 -16.03 21.24 17.35
N MET A 183 -14.75 21.26 17.71
CA MET A 183 -13.69 21.78 16.85
C MET A 183 -12.98 20.66 16.14
N GLY A 184 -12.58 20.91 14.91
CA GLY A 184 -11.74 20.04 14.11
C GLY A 184 -10.74 20.83 13.27
N TYR A 185 -9.94 20.12 12.50
CA TYR A 185 -8.95 20.69 11.58
C TYR A 185 -9.25 20.21 10.17
N LEU A 186 -9.52 21.14 9.28
CA LEU A 186 -9.68 20.88 7.85
C LEU A 186 -8.29 20.73 7.23
N MET A 187 -8.08 19.63 6.50
CA MET A 187 -6.87 19.35 5.76
C MET A 187 -7.19 18.63 4.46
N THR A 188 -6.20 18.48 3.59
CA THR A 188 -6.29 17.66 2.38
C THR A 188 -5.50 16.37 2.56
N LEU A 189 -6.14 15.24 2.32
CA LEU A 189 -5.49 13.93 2.24
C LEU A 189 -4.93 13.74 0.83
N ASN A 190 -3.70 13.25 0.71
CA ASN A 190 -3.10 13.00 -0.60
C ASN A 190 -3.88 11.92 -1.34
N SER A 191 -4.24 10.82 -0.65
CA SER A 191 -5.08 9.77 -1.25
C SER A 191 -6.01 9.11 -0.23
N VAL A 192 -7.17 8.68 -0.72
CA VAL A 192 -8.12 7.81 -0.03
C VAL A 192 -8.43 6.65 -0.96
N ARG A 193 -8.12 5.44 -0.54
CA ARG A 193 -8.38 4.22 -1.29
C ARG A 193 -9.46 3.40 -0.61
N VAL A 194 -10.42 2.92 -1.40
CA VAL A 194 -11.47 1.98 -0.97
C VAL A 194 -11.53 0.85 -1.99
N GLY A 195 -11.18 -0.36 -1.59
CA GLY A 195 -11.00 -1.48 -2.52
C GLY A 195 -9.94 -1.15 -3.58
N ASP A 196 -10.32 -1.27 -4.86
CA ASP A 196 -9.45 -0.98 -6.00
C ASP A 196 -9.56 0.47 -6.51
N VAL A 197 -10.35 1.30 -5.86
CA VAL A 197 -10.57 2.70 -6.24
C VAL A 197 -9.77 3.62 -5.36
N GLU A 198 -8.95 4.48 -5.94
CA GLU A 198 -8.20 5.50 -5.24
C GLU A 198 -8.60 6.89 -5.71
N VAL A 199 -8.79 7.79 -4.78
CA VAL A 199 -9.18 9.18 -4.99
C VAL A 199 -8.16 10.09 -4.33
N PHE A 200 -7.72 11.13 -5.04
CA PHE A 200 -6.67 12.04 -4.60
C PHE A 200 -7.21 13.39 -4.20
N ASN A 201 -6.43 14.10 -3.38
CA ASN A 201 -6.73 15.45 -2.92
C ASN A 201 -8.13 15.52 -2.30
N VAL A 202 -8.37 14.65 -1.32
CA VAL A 202 -9.66 14.54 -0.64
C VAL A 202 -9.67 15.44 0.59
N GLU A 203 -10.60 16.37 0.66
CA GLU A 203 -10.79 17.16 1.89
C GLU A 203 -11.22 16.27 3.05
N ALA A 204 -10.60 16.50 4.19
CA ALA A 204 -10.90 15.78 5.42
C ALA A 204 -10.93 16.71 6.63
N ILE A 205 -11.70 16.33 7.62
CA ILE A 205 -11.73 17.01 8.91
C ILE A 205 -11.26 16.02 9.98
N VAL A 206 -10.26 16.43 10.74
CA VAL A 206 -9.79 15.68 11.92
C VAL A 206 -10.47 16.26 13.15
N ALA A 207 -11.38 15.49 13.74
CA ALA A 207 -12.06 15.82 14.98
C ALA A 207 -11.12 15.59 16.17
N GLN A 208 -11.19 16.45 17.20
CA GLN A 208 -10.38 16.27 18.41
C GLN A 208 -10.78 15.03 19.21
N GLN A 209 -12.05 14.64 19.11
CA GLN A 209 -12.59 13.47 19.78
C GLN A 209 -12.18 12.15 19.07
N SER A 210 -12.20 11.07 19.81
CA SER A 210 -12.00 9.73 19.27
C SER A 210 -13.18 9.31 18.41
N MET A 211 -12.90 8.66 17.28
CA MET A 211 -13.90 8.08 16.40
C MET A 211 -13.57 6.59 16.17
N PRO A 212 -14.57 5.69 16.20
CA PRO A 212 -14.30 4.25 16.02
C PRO A 212 -13.94 3.90 14.57
N PHE A 213 -14.44 4.68 13.60
CA PHE A 213 -14.24 4.51 12.17
C PHE A 213 -13.94 5.85 11.52
N VAL A 214 -13.33 5.81 10.34
CA VAL A 214 -13.24 6.97 9.47
C VAL A 214 -14.58 7.09 8.73
N LEU A 215 -15.20 8.27 8.77
CA LEU A 215 -16.41 8.55 8.01
C LEU A 215 -16.03 8.90 6.56
N LEU A 216 -16.59 8.14 5.63
CA LEU A 216 -16.44 8.40 4.19
C LEU A 216 -17.52 9.39 3.77
N GLY A 217 -17.19 10.69 3.84
CA GLY A 217 -18.12 11.79 3.60
C GLY A 217 -18.18 12.28 2.16
N ASN A 218 -18.92 13.35 1.93
CA ASN A 218 -19.24 13.84 0.60
C ASN A 218 -18.03 14.35 -0.19
N SER A 219 -16.94 14.78 0.44
CA SER A 219 -15.70 15.11 -0.28
C SER A 219 -15.13 13.94 -1.10
N PHE A 220 -15.45 12.70 -0.72
CA PHE A 220 -15.17 11.49 -1.46
C PHE A 220 -16.37 11.05 -2.29
N LEU A 221 -17.55 10.93 -1.68
CA LEU A 221 -18.75 10.30 -2.27
C LEU A 221 -19.28 11.02 -3.52
N THR A 222 -19.16 12.35 -3.61
CA THR A 222 -19.63 13.12 -4.75
C THR A 222 -18.91 12.82 -6.06
N ARG A 223 -17.76 12.17 -6.01
CA ARG A 223 -17.01 11.70 -7.19
C ARG A 223 -17.63 10.47 -7.85
N PHE A 224 -18.66 9.91 -7.22
CA PHE A 224 -19.33 8.69 -7.64
C PHE A 224 -20.83 8.90 -7.84
N SER A 225 -21.42 8.14 -8.75
CA SER A 225 -22.82 7.80 -8.68
C SER A 225 -23.01 6.71 -7.64
N MET A 226 -23.99 6.89 -6.78
CA MET A 226 -24.28 5.98 -5.68
C MET A 226 -25.62 5.29 -5.91
N ARG A 227 -25.62 3.96 -5.87
CA ARG A 227 -26.83 3.14 -5.91
C ARG A 227 -26.83 2.21 -4.70
N ARG A 228 -27.97 2.17 -4.03
CA ARG A 228 -28.22 1.21 -2.94
C ARG A 228 -29.25 0.20 -3.42
N ASP A 229 -28.95 -1.06 -3.24
CA ASP A 229 -29.83 -2.17 -3.52
C ASP A 229 -29.84 -3.10 -2.30
N SER A 230 -30.95 -3.05 -1.53
CA SER A 230 -31.14 -3.79 -0.28
C SER A 230 -29.95 -3.65 0.70
N ASP A 231 -29.10 -4.64 0.74
CA ASP A 231 -27.94 -4.78 1.62
C ASP A 231 -26.61 -4.44 0.94
N GLN A 232 -26.66 -3.98 -0.32
CA GLN A 232 -25.47 -3.55 -1.06
C GLN A 232 -25.52 -2.07 -1.42
N MET A 233 -24.33 -1.44 -1.38
CA MET A 233 -24.09 -0.11 -1.93
C MET A 233 -23.03 -0.19 -3.01
N VAL A 234 -23.34 0.39 -4.16
CA VAL A 234 -22.46 0.47 -5.32
C VAL A 234 -22.12 1.93 -5.58
N LEU A 235 -20.83 2.25 -5.59
CA LEU A 235 -20.29 3.52 -6.01
C LEU A 235 -19.59 3.34 -7.34
N GLU A 236 -20.03 4.05 -8.37
CA GLU A 236 -19.43 4.04 -9.71
C GLU A 236 -18.88 5.42 -10.01
N ARG A 237 -17.58 5.49 -10.40
CA ARG A 237 -16.91 6.76 -10.70
C ARG A 237 -17.64 7.49 -11.82
N ARG A 238 -17.85 8.79 -11.67
CA ARG A 238 -18.60 9.58 -12.66
C ARG A 238 -17.76 9.97 -13.88
N TYR A 239 -16.43 10.07 -13.71
CA TYR A 239 -15.44 10.42 -14.74
C TYR A 239 -14.02 10.07 -14.29
#